data_f64765e55b7d403a8937d39dd4abb0a0
#
_entry.id   f64765e55b7d403a8937d39dd4abb0a0
#
_cell.length_a   1.000
_cell.length_b   1.000
_cell.length_c   1.000
_cell.angle_alpha   90.00
_cell.angle_beta   90.00
_cell.angle_gamma   90.00
#
_symmetry.space_group_name_H-M   'P 1'
#
loop_
_entity.id
_entity.type
_entity.pdbx_description
1 polymer ?
#
loop_
_entity_poly.entity_id
_entity_poly.type
_entity_poly.pdbx_seq_one_letter_code
_entity_poly.pdbx_strand_id
1 'polypeptide(L)'
;MDNVDHSELLKFARLADTWWDTDGDCKPLHDLNPCRGAFISERAKLEGTRILDVGCGGGILTEYLAAAGAEVTGIDANRDLIEVARLHAKDTNLDIRYECVSIEELVTD
;
A
#
# COMPACT_ATOMS: atom_id res chain seq x y z
N MET A 1 -13.38 18.70 -19.18
CA MET A 1 -14.45 17.91 -18.58
C MET A 1 -13.86 16.73 -17.84
N ASP A 2 -14.31 16.56 -16.66
CA ASP A 2 -13.86 15.43 -15.86
C ASP A 2 -14.58 14.17 -16.34
N ASN A 3 -13.81 13.17 -16.77
CA ASN A 3 -14.34 11.89 -17.20
C ASN A 3 -14.49 10.89 -16.06
N VAL A 4 -14.28 11.35 -14.83
CA VAL A 4 -14.36 10.47 -13.68
C VAL A 4 -15.83 10.20 -13.39
N ASP A 5 -16.20 8.93 -13.44
CA ASP A 5 -17.53 8.47 -13.10
C ASP A 5 -17.68 8.49 -11.58
N HIS A 6 -18.74 9.14 -11.09
CA HIS A 6 -19.05 9.16 -9.67
C HIS A 6 -19.20 7.77 -9.08
N SER A 7 -19.73 6.83 -9.88
CA SER A 7 -19.87 5.44 -9.42
C SER A 7 -18.52 4.77 -9.21
N GLU A 8 -17.51 5.11 -10.03
CA GLU A 8 -16.15 4.60 -9.83
C GLU A 8 -15.50 5.18 -8.58
N LEU A 9 -15.67 6.49 -8.33
CA LEU A 9 -15.16 7.10 -7.11
C LEU A 9 -15.76 6.47 -5.87
N LEU A 10 -17.07 6.20 -5.89
CA LEU A 10 -17.73 5.50 -4.78
C LEU A 10 -17.22 4.08 -4.63
N LYS A 11 -16.96 3.39 -5.73
CA LYS A 11 -16.39 2.04 -5.71
C LYS A 11 -15.01 2.04 -5.05
N PHE A 12 -14.14 2.98 -5.42
CA PHE A 12 -12.81 3.09 -4.81
C PHE A 12 -12.91 3.42 -3.32
N ALA A 13 -13.81 4.33 -2.94
CA ALA A 13 -14.01 4.68 -1.54
C ALA A 13 -14.46 3.48 -0.72
N ARG A 14 -15.39 2.68 -1.26
CA ARG A 14 -15.87 1.45 -0.60
C ARG A 14 -14.77 0.42 -0.49
N LEU A 15 -13.99 0.25 -1.54
CA LEU A 15 -12.87 -0.69 -1.54
C LEU A 15 -11.81 -0.26 -0.52
N ALA A 16 -11.52 1.04 -0.43
CA ALA A 16 -10.59 1.59 0.55
C ALA A 16 -11.10 1.35 1.98
N ASP A 17 -12.38 1.61 2.23
CA ASP A 17 -12.99 1.37 3.53
C ASP A 17 -12.91 -0.10 3.92
N THR A 18 -13.19 -1.01 2.98
CA THR A 18 -13.11 -2.45 3.21
C THR A 18 -11.68 -2.89 3.48
N TRP A 19 -10.74 -2.42 2.68
CA TRP A 19 -9.33 -2.82 2.80
C TRP A 19 -8.74 -2.39 4.13
N TRP A 20 -9.05 -1.18 4.56
CA TRP A 20 -8.48 -0.61 5.78
C TRP A 20 -9.35 -0.78 7.02
N ASP A 21 -10.49 -1.45 6.90
CA ASP A 21 -11.33 -1.80 8.05
C ASP A 21 -10.68 -2.94 8.82
N THR A 22 -10.16 -2.64 10.01
CA THR A 22 -9.45 -3.61 10.84
C THR A 22 -10.35 -4.72 11.38
N ASP A 23 -11.66 -4.55 11.28
CA ASP A 23 -12.65 -5.56 11.70
C ASP A 23 -13.41 -6.15 10.49
N GLY A 24 -13.02 -5.79 9.27
CA GLY A 24 -13.67 -6.24 8.04
C GLY A 24 -13.00 -7.46 7.41
N ASP A 25 -13.22 -7.60 6.11
CA ASP A 25 -12.75 -8.77 5.33
C ASP A 25 -11.23 -8.89 5.29
N CYS A 26 -10.52 -7.78 5.44
CA CYS A 26 -9.05 -7.76 5.43
C CYS A 26 -8.42 -7.83 6.83
N LYS A 27 -9.23 -8.14 7.85
CA LYS A 27 -8.75 -8.28 9.22
C LYS A 27 -7.52 -9.17 9.34
N PRO A 28 -7.44 -10.36 8.69
CA PRO A 28 -6.25 -11.21 8.81
C PRO A 28 -4.96 -10.51 8.39
N LEU A 29 -5.02 -9.65 7.38
CA LEU A 29 -3.84 -8.89 6.93
C LEU A 29 -3.41 -7.87 7.99
N HIS A 30 -4.37 -7.17 8.59
CA HIS A 30 -4.10 -6.21 9.65
C HIS A 30 -3.54 -6.91 10.90
N ASP A 31 -4.07 -8.07 11.25
CA ASP A 31 -3.62 -8.82 12.41
C ASP A 31 -2.19 -9.34 12.24
N LEU A 32 -1.81 -9.72 11.02
CA LEU A 32 -0.46 -10.21 10.71
C LEU A 32 0.56 -9.08 10.56
N ASN A 33 0.10 -7.87 10.27
CA ASN A 33 1.00 -6.78 9.91
C ASN A 33 2.05 -6.44 10.97
N PRO A 34 1.71 -6.35 12.28
CA PRO A 34 2.73 -6.09 13.30
C PRO A 34 3.82 -7.15 13.35
N CYS A 35 3.47 -8.42 13.16
CA CYS A 35 4.44 -9.52 13.12
C CYS A 35 5.35 -9.41 11.91
N ARG A 36 4.79 -9.09 10.74
CA ARG A 36 5.56 -8.90 9.50
C ARG A 36 6.52 -7.73 9.65
N GLY A 37 6.02 -6.61 10.18
CA GLY A 37 6.84 -5.43 10.40
C GLY A 37 7.97 -5.69 11.37
N ALA A 38 7.69 -6.36 12.49
CA ALA A 38 8.71 -6.73 13.47
C ALA A 38 9.77 -7.66 12.87
N PHE A 39 9.33 -8.64 12.08
CA PHE A 39 10.25 -9.55 11.39
C PHE A 39 11.25 -8.80 10.52
N ILE A 40 10.75 -7.83 9.76
CA ILE A 40 11.59 -7.03 8.87
C ILE A 40 12.51 -6.11 9.68
N SER A 41 11.98 -5.42 10.70
CA SER A 41 12.75 -4.46 11.48
C SER A 41 13.87 -5.10 12.31
N GLU A 42 13.72 -6.37 12.66
CA GLU A 42 14.77 -7.12 13.34
C GLU A 42 15.94 -7.48 12.42
N ARG A 43 15.72 -7.48 11.10
CA ARG A 43 16.69 -7.90 10.09
C ARG A 43 17.25 -6.77 9.27
N ALA A 44 16.61 -5.62 9.29
CA ALA A 44 17.03 -4.46 8.50
C ALA A 44 16.71 -3.18 9.26
N LYS A 45 17.62 -2.23 9.20
CA LYS A 45 17.34 -0.89 9.70
C LYS A 45 16.36 -0.21 8.76
N LEU A 46 15.17 0.13 9.24
CA LEU A 46 14.13 0.72 8.39
C LEU A 46 14.36 2.20 8.11
N GLU A 47 14.77 2.97 9.13
CA GLU A 47 14.95 4.40 8.97
C GLU A 47 16.01 4.70 7.90
N GLY A 48 15.62 5.48 6.88
CA GLY A 48 16.49 5.89 5.80
C GLY A 48 16.78 4.82 4.76
N THR A 49 16.26 3.61 4.93
CA THR A 49 16.47 2.53 3.99
C THR A 49 15.45 2.59 2.85
N ARG A 50 15.90 2.37 1.63
CA ARG A 50 15.00 2.28 0.48
C ARG A 50 14.47 0.86 0.36
N ILE A 51 13.15 0.72 0.25
CA ILE A 51 12.47 -0.57 0.21
C ILE A 51 11.53 -0.60 -0.98
N LEU A 52 11.56 -1.71 -1.71
CA LEU A 52 10.59 -2.01 -2.74
C LEU A 52 9.64 -3.09 -2.21
N ASP A 53 8.35 -2.75 -2.10
CA ASP A 53 7.31 -3.66 -1.62
C ASP A 53 6.56 -4.22 -2.83
N VAL A 54 6.87 -5.46 -3.20
CA VAL A 54 6.30 -6.13 -4.38
C VAL A 54 4.99 -6.79 -3.99
N GLY A 55 3.93 -6.50 -4.76
CA GLY A 55 2.60 -6.99 -4.43
C GLY A 55 2.03 -6.27 -3.21
N CYS A 56 2.19 -4.95 -3.16
CA CYS A 56 1.86 -4.16 -1.98
C CYS A 56 0.36 -4.11 -1.66
N GLY A 57 -0.51 -4.43 -2.61
CA GLY A 57 -1.96 -4.37 -2.43
C GLY A 57 -2.41 -2.98 -2.02
N GLY A 58 -3.29 -2.89 -1.03
CA GLY A 58 -3.81 -1.63 -0.52
C GLY A 58 -2.90 -0.90 0.45
N GLY A 59 -1.67 -1.36 0.65
CA GLY A 59 -0.63 -0.59 1.34
C GLY A 59 -0.47 -0.83 2.84
N ILE A 60 -1.03 -1.89 3.38
CA ILE A 60 -1.00 -2.13 4.84
C ILE A 60 0.45 -2.25 5.34
N LEU A 61 1.25 -3.14 4.76
CA LEU A 61 2.65 -3.29 5.13
C LEU A 61 3.48 -2.08 4.67
N THR A 62 3.19 -1.56 3.48
CA THR A 62 3.89 -0.41 2.92
C THR A 62 3.85 0.79 3.86
N GLU A 63 2.67 1.09 4.40
CA GLU A 63 2.51 2.21 5.34
C GLU A 63 3.22 1.96 6.66
N TYR A 64 3.22 0.71 7.14
CA TYR A 64 3.97 0.36 8.34
C TYR A 64 5.45 0.69 8.17
N LEU A 65 6.02 0.28 7.04
CA LEU A 65 7.44 0.50 6.74
C LEU A 65 7.77 1.99 6.58
N ALA A 66 6.89 2.73 5.91
CA ALA A 66 7.07 4.17 5.73
C ALA A 66 6.97 4.92 7.06
N ALA A 67 6.04 4.52 7.92
CA ALA A 67 5.89 5.13 9.24
C ALA A 67 7.10 4.87 10.12
N ALA A 68 7.83 3.78 9.88
CA ALA A 68 9.08 3.46 10.56
C ALA A 68 10.30 4.20 10.00
N GLY A 69 10.11 5.04 8.99
CA GLY A 69 11.16 5.90 8.43
C GLY A 69 11.80 5.41 7.15
N ALA A 70 11.33 4.31 6.57
CA ALA A 70 11.86 3.82 5.30
C ALA A 70 11.34 4.65 4.12
N GLU A 71 12.14 4.73 3.06
CA GLU A 71 11.70 5.27 1.77
C GLU A 71 11.11 4.11 0.96
N VAL A 72 9.79 4.03 0.90
CA VAL A 72 9.12 2.86 0.34
C VAL A 72 8.52 3.18 -1.02
N THR A 73 8.75 2.27 -1.96
CA THR A 73 8.01 2.21 -3.22
C THR A 73 7.20 0.93 -3.20
N GLY A 74 5.89 1.05 -3.33
CA GLY A 74 4.99 -0.09 -3.44
C GLY A 74 4.58 -0.31 -4.88
N ILE A 75 4.64 -1.54 -5.34
CA ILE A 75 4.18 -1.90 -6.69
C ILE A 75 3.16 -3.03 -6.61
N ASP A 76 2.18 -2.96 -7.49
CA ASP A 76 1.18 -4.02 -7.64
C ASP A 76 0.60 -3.92 -9.06
N ALA A 77 0.28 -5.06 -9.64
CA ALA A 77 -0.33 -5.09 -10.96
C ALA A 77 -1.82 -4.69 -10.93
N ASN A 78 -2.44 -4.70 -9.75
CA ASN A 78 -3.85 -4.36 -9.58
C ASN A 78 -4.00 -2.86 -9.40
N ARG A 79 -4.55 -2.19 -10.43
CA ARG A 79 -4.74 -0.74 -10.43
C ARG A 79 -5.65 -0.28 -9.30
N ASP A 80 -6.73 -1.02 -9.02
CA ASP A 80 -7.70 -0.63 -7.99
C ASP A 80 -7.06 -0.61 -6.61
N LEU A 81 -6.23 -1.60 -6.30
CA LEU A 81 -5.51 -1.64 -5.03
C LEU A 81 -4.47 -0.53 -4.91
N ILE A 82 -3.78 -0.21 -5.99
CA ILE A 82 -2.84 0.92 -5.99
C ILE A 82 -3.57 2.23 -5.70
N GLU A 83 -4.76 2.43 -6.27
CA GLU A 83 -5.54 3.64 -5.98
C GLU A 83 -6.00 3.68 -4.52
N VAL A 84 -6.40 2.53 -3.96
CA VAL A 84 -6.71 2.42 -2.53
C VAL A 84 -5.50 2.81 -1.67
N ALA A 85 -4.34 2.28 -2.02
CA ALA A 85 -3.10 2.56 -1.29
C ALA A 85 -2.73 4.05 -1.34
N ARG A 86 -2.85 4.68 -2.51
CA ARG A 86 -2.57 6.11 -2.68
C ARG A 86 -3.51 6.98 -1.85
N LEU A 87 -4.79 6.66 -1.88
CA LEU A 87 -5.79 7.43 -1.13
C LEU A 87 -5.52 7.35 0.37
N HIS A 88 -5.26 6.16 0.88
CA HIS A 88 -5.01 5.99 2.31
C HIS A 88 -3.71 6.66 2.75
N ALA A 89 -2.64 6.56 1.97
CA ALA A 89 -1.37 7.22 2.27
C ALA A 89 -1.53 8.74 2.33
N LYS A 90 -2.37 9.30 1.47
CA LYS A 90 -2.69 10.73 1.49
C LYS A 90 -3.38 11.12 2.79
N ASP A 91 -4.33 10.32 3.24
CA ASP A 91 -5.04 10.57 4.49
C ASP A 91 -4.12 10.47 5.71
N THR A 92 -3.20 9.54 5.69
CA THR A 92 -2.24 9.36 6.79
C THR A 92 -1.00 10.24 6.65
N ASN A 93 -0.93 11.04 5.59
CA ASN A 93 0.17 11.98 5.34
C ASN A 93 1.53 11.28 5.27
N LEU A 94 1.56 10.10 4.67
CA LEU A 94 2.80 9.35 4.44
C LEU A 94 3.26 9.56 3.00
N ASP A 95 4.54 9.77 2.82
CA ASP A 95 5.16 9.94 1.51
C ASP A 95 5.61 8.58 0.99
N ILE A 96 4.77 7.95 0.18
CA ILE A 96 5.02 6.64 -0.40
C ILE A 96 4.83 6.73 -1.90
N ARG A 97 5.77 6.18 -2.65
CA ARG A 97 5.64 6.07 -4.09
C ARG A 97 4.94 4.76 -4.43
N TYR A 98 3.78 4.86 -5.08
CA TYR A 98 3.05 3.69 -5.56
C TYR A 98 3.02 3.67 -7.08
N GLU A 99 3.26 2.51 -7.67
CA GLU A 99 3.18 2.33 -9.12
C GLU A 99 2.41 1.07 -9.48
N CYS A 100 1.53 1.19 -10.47
CA CYS A 100 0.77 0.06 -10.99
C CYS A 100 1.60 -0.63 -12.08
N VAL A 101 2.46 -1.54 -11.66
CA VAL A 101 3.33 -2.32 -12.56
C VAL A 101 3.52 -3.71 -11.97
N SER A 102 3.81 -4.68 -12.82
CA SER A 102 4.25 -5.99 -12.35
C SER A 102 5.77 -5.99 -12.16
N ILE A 103 6.27 -6.96 -11.39
CA ILE A 103 7.72 -7.10 -11.22
C ILE A 103 8.39 -7.42 -12.56
N GLU A 104 7.74 -8.18 -13.42
CA GLU A 104 8.25 -8.50 -14.74
C GLU A 104 8.43 -7.24 -15.59
N GLU A 105 7.45 -6.34 -15.57
CA GLU A 105 7.55 -5.07 -16.30
C GLU A 105 8.69 -4.20 -15.76
N LEU A 106 8.85 -4.18 -14.44
CA LEU A 106 9.90 -3.39 -13.80
C LEU A 106 11.29 -3.89 -14.15
N VAL A 107 11.48 -5.20 -14.25
CA VAL A 107 12.77 -5.83 -14.51
C VAL A 107 13.16 -5.73 -15.98
N THR A 108 12.20 -5.70 -16.90
CA THR A 108 12.47 -5.66 -18.34
C THR A 108 12.76 -4.25 -18.86
N ASP A 109 12.45 -3.24 -18.11
CA ASP A 109 12.75 -1.85 -18.49
C ASP A 109 14.24 -1.52 -18.13
#